data_54ffccc47e5a65c289e9f620ff4fedd3
#
_entry.id   54ffccc47e5a65c289e9f620ff4fedd3
#
_cell.length_a   1.000
_cell.length_b   1.000
_cell.length_c   1.000
_cell.angle_alpha   90.00
_cell.angle_beta   90.00
_cell.angle_gamma   90.00
#
_symmetry.space_group_name_H-M   'P 1'
#
loop_
_entity.id
_entity.type
_entity.pdbx_description
1 polymer ?
#
loop_
_entity_poly.entity_id
_entity_poly.type
_entity_poly.pdbx_seq_one_letter_code
_entity_poly.pdbx_strand_id
1 'polypeptide(L)'
;GLYEFKGADIRFLTMADQLWKGLPYLETNEFRPCTLKTSYRVTNQMAKFVNRDMLGEDRLQACREGIPVVYIRRPRFQIEKIVVYQIKRLLSEGESPSDIFVLGGSVKGANSHIRHMENVLTDADIPCHVPMMETDMMDERVIDGKVVFSTFHTVKGRQRKYVFVVGFDQGYFYTARNIPKDVCPNTLYVACTRATHGLYLLENDSSRPLEFLKRGQHEMKQSEYIDFKGMPQSIFHERVQDDENSSIVIIPTFHVTPTDLIKFVPESVIEEVTPILDRIFVQEVEPTEDMEFDIPRIVQTASGLFEDVSDLNGIALPAIYYDAIQGTKSDGDGVLRDAIQNSVQEIRENSHSYLKKVVKEMPEVCETPGDYLYLANIYVAVQEKLYSKLKQIGREEYNWITPEMKEKCVFRMNEHLGHEFHRKDGISPEIEKLLIHYSHEVEHNLIDAALYPVFSYEKRFRFCARADMVSDTTLWELKCTSKITMEHRMQVVIYAWLWRVLHPESPRIVQVFNLRTGEKLRLDAADADLTQIVVALLRGKYEEPVVLDDDDFVEQCSEIVTAHIPRL
;
A
#
# COMPACT_ATOMS: atom_id res chain seq x y z
N GLY A 1 -7.85 18.57 6.38
CA GLY A 1 -7.04 17.65 6.91
C GLY A 1 -5.58 17.90 7.19
N LEU A 2 -5.04 17.18 8.15
CA LEU A 2 -3.63 17.22 8.55
C LEU A 2 -2.67 16.52 7.57
N TYR A 3 -3.18 15.89 6.51
CA TYR A 3 -2.35 15.18 5.54
C TYR A 3 -2.34 15.92 4.21
N GLU A 4 -1.29 16.64 3.97
CA GLU A 4 -1.03 17.36 2.72
C GLU A 4 -0.83 16.43 1.52
N PHE A 5 -0.45 15.17 1.74
CA PHE A 5 -0.19 14.22 0.66
C PHE A 5 -1.40 13.88 -0.24
N LYS A 6 -2.61 14.33 0.13
CA LYS A 6 -3.81 14.28 -0.73
C LYS A 6 -4.17 15.66 -1.30
N GLY A 7 -3.23 16.59 -1.36
CA GLY A 7 -3.48 17.94 -1.82
C GLY A 7 -4.34 18.81 -0.88
N ALA A 8 -4.54 18.37 0.38
CA ALA A 8 -5.27 19.15 1.36
C ALA A 8 -4.37 20.26 1.94
N ASP A 9 -4.70 21.48 1.65
CA ASP A 9 -4.04 22.67 2.20
C ASP A 9 -4.83 23.21 3.40
N ILE A 10 -4.14 23.44 4.52
CA ILE A 10 -4.78 23.97 5.73
C ILE A 10 -5.28 25.40 5.53
N ARG A 11 -4.74 26.14 4.58
CA ARG A 11 -5.11 27.51 4.26
C ARG A 11 -6.59 27.65 3.87
N PHE A 12 -7.21 26.61 3.32
CA PHE A 12 -8.66 26.56 3.11
C PHE A 12 -9.48 26.74 4.39
N LEU A 13 -8.91 26.49 5.55
CA LEU A 13 -9.54 26.68 6.85
C LEU A 13 -9.00 27.92 7.58
N THR A 14 -7.70 28.17 7.53
CA THR A 14 -7.05 29.25 8.27
C THR A 14 -7.21 30.62 7.60
N MET A 15 -7.43 30.64 6.27
CA MET A 15 -7.65 31.83 5.47
C MET A 15 -9.09 31.91 4.94
N ALA A 16 -10.04 31.27 5.64
CA ALA A 16 -11.43 31.17 5.20
C ALA A 16 -12.08 32.58 4.95
N ASP A 17 -11.75 33.57 5.76
CA ASP A 17 -12.26 34.95 5.57
C ASP A 17 -11.76 35.58 4.26
N GLN A 18 -10.57 35.24 3.80
CA GLN A 18 -10.02 35.78 2.55
C GLN A 18 -10.56 35.01 1.33
N LEU A 19 -10.68 33.68 1.43
CA LEU A 19 -11.11 32.83 0.35
C LEU A 19 -12.60 32.89 0.05
N TRP A 20 -13.45 33.02 1.10
CA TRP A 20 -14.90 32.88 0.98
C TRP A 20 -15.68 34.16 1.21
N LYS A 21 -15.02 35.24 1.61
CA LYS A 21 -15.65 36.53 1.81
C LYS A 21 -16.03 37.15 0.47
N GLY A 22 -17.29 37.60 0.36
CA GLY A 22 -17.79 38.25 -0.87
C GLY A 22 -18.45 37.28 -1.87
N LEU A 23 -18.57 36.01 -1.56
CA LEU A 23 -19.44 35.12 -2.35
C LEU A 23 -20.91 35.47 -2.10
N PRO A 24 -21.77 35.53 -3.15
CA PRO A 24 -23.15 36.07 -3.06
C PRO A 24 -24.01 35.41 -1.98
N TYR A 25 -23.77 34.15 -1.64
CA TYR A 25 -24.51 33.41 -0.61
C TYR A 25 -23.82 33.38 0.76
N LEU A 26 -22.65 34.02 0.89
CA LEU A 26 -21.89 34.10 2.15
C LEU A 26 -21.68 35.52 2.65
N GLU A 27 -22.26 36.54 1.98
CA GLU A 27 -22.08 37.95 2.31
C GLU A 27 -22.46 38.33 3.76
N THR A 28 -23.36 37.55 4.36
CA THR A 28 -23.85 37.80 5.73
C THR A 28 -23.20 36.88 6.77
N ASN A 29 -22.36 35.97 6.38
CA ASN A 29 -21.76 34.96 7.26
C ASN A 29 -20.34 35.37 7.67
N GLU A 30 -20.11 35.46 8.98
CA GLU A 30 -18.77 35.57 9.56
C GLU A 30 -18.20 34.19 9.84
N PHE A 31 -16.97 33.92 9.40
CA PHE A 31 -16.25 32.73 9.79
C PHE A 31 -15.76 32.84 11.21
N ARG A 32 -16.25 31.98 12.10
CA ARG A 32 -15.82 31.92 13.49
C ARG A 32 -14.88 30.78 13.71
N PRO A 33 -13.58 31.01 13.91
CA PRO A 33 -12.63 29.95 14.19
C PRO A 33 -12.95 29.28 15.52
N CYS A 34 -13.17 27.97 15.52
CA CYS A 34 -13.38 27.15 16.71
C CYS A 34 -12.26 26.15 16.86
N THR A 35 -11.59 26.16 18.00
CA THR A 35 -10.50 25.22 18.29
C THR A 35 -10.95 24.15 19.29
N LEU A 36 -10.94 22.89 18.87
CA LEU A 36 -11.18 21.76 19.75
C LEU A 36 -9.84 21.25 20.30
N LYS A 37 -9.52 21.53 21.55
CA LYS A 37 -8.28 21.13 22.20
C LYS A 37 -8.40 19.82 22.98
N THR A 38 -9.59 19.51 23.53
CA THR A 38 -9.80 18.34 24.38
C THR A 38 -9.93 17.07 23.56
N SER A 39 -9.05 16.11 23.84
CA SER A 39 -9.09 14.76 23.28
C SER A 39 -9.59 13.77 24.33
N TYR A 40 -10.66 13.06 24.01
CA TYR A 40 -11.18 11.96 24.85
C TYR A 40 -10.49 10.63 24.56
N ARG A 41 -9.63 10.60 23.54
CA ARG A 41 -8.92 9.39 23.12
C ARG A 41 -7.62 9.21 23.88
N VAL A 42 -6.71 10.18 23.82
CA VAL A 42 -5.37 10.06 24.43
C VAL A 42 -5.41 10.25 25.94
N THR A 43 -4.41 9.72 26.62
CA THR A 43 -4.21 9.95 28.06
C THR A 43 -3.38 11.19 28.35
N ASN A 44 -3.39 11.68 29.60
CA ASN A 44 -2.57 12.81 30.03
C ASN A 44 -1.08 12.59 29.77
N GLN A 45 -0.58 11.36 29.94
CA GLN A 45 0.81 11.02 29.67
C GLN A 45 1.15 11.15 28.17
N MET A 46 0.27 10.66 27.31
CA MET A 46 0.44 10.81 25.85
C MET A 46 0.35 12.26 25.42
N ALA A 47 -0.61 13.03 25.95
CA ALA A 47 -0.75 14.44 25.65
C ALA A 47 0.48 15.24 26.08
N LYS A 48 1.02 14.99 27.28
CA LYS A 48 2.28 15.61 27.75
C LYS A 48 3.46 15.28 26.84
N PHE A 49 3.60 14.03 26.43
CA PHE A 49 4.66 13.62 25.50
C PHE A 49 4.53 14.35 24.15
N VAL A 50 3.34 14.32 23.54
CA VAL A 50 3.09 14.97 22.26
C VAL A 50 3.34 16.48 22.34
N ASN A 51 2.79 17.16 23.34
CA ASN A 51 2.92 18.61 23.50
C ASN A 51 4.37 19.02 23.77
N ARG A 52 5.00 18.43 24.78
CA ARG A 52 6.31 18.88 25.26
C ARG A 52 7.49 18.36 24.45
N ASP A 53 7.41 17.07 24.03
CA ASP A 53 8.56 16.41 23.42
C ASP A 53 8.48 16.43 21.88
N MET A 54 7.28 16.30 21.30
CA MET A 54 7.13 16.31 19.85
C MET A 54 6.90 17.70 19.26
N LEU A 55 5.97 18.49 19.84
CA LEU A 55 5.53 19.75 19.24
C LEU A 55 6.19 21.00 19.85
N GLY A 56 6.49 20.99 21.15
CA GLY A 56 6.94 22.16 21.89
C GLY A 56 5.82 23.18 22.17
N GLU A 57 4.57 22.76 22.03
CA GLU A 57 3.38 23.61 22.24
C GLU A 57 2.22 22.82 22.87
N ASP A 58 1.31 23.50 23.56
CA ASP A 58 0.13 22.90 24.20
C ASP A 58 -1.03 22.77 23.20
N ARG A 59 -0.97 21.75 22.33
CA ARG A 59 -2.00 21.48 21.31
C ARG A 59 -3.11 20.57 21.82
N LEU A 60 -2.79 19.57 22.66
CA LEU A 60 -3.71 18.55 23.13
C LEU A 60 -3.98 18.69 24.63
N GLN A 61 -5.26 18.65 25.00
CA GLN A 61 -5.69 18.47 26.40
C GLN A 61 -6.36 17.11 26.51
N ALA A 62 -5.93 16.29 27.45
CA ALA A 62 -6.56 15.01 27.75
C ALA A 62 -7.36 15.12 29.05
N CYS A 63 -8.37 14.26 29.21
CA CYS A 63 -9.26 14.28 30.37
C CYS A 63 -9.13 13.02 31.26
N ARG A 64 -8.15 12.13 30.97
CA ARG A 64 -7.96 10.91 31.74
C ARG A 64 -6.48 10.58 31.93
N GLU A 65 -6.17 9.99 33.06
CA GLU A 65 -4.85 9.42 33.33
C GLU A 65 -4.66 8.10 32.59
N GLY A 66 -3.40 7.71 32.37
CA GLY A 66 -3.03 6.46 31.74
C GLY A 66 -1.65 5.99 32.19
N ILE A 67 -1.14 4.95 31.52
CA ILE A 67 0.23 4.50 31.76
C ILE A 67 1.23 5.45 31.09
N PRO A 68 2.47 5.53 31.58
CA PRO A 68 3.53 6.28 30.90
C PRO A 68 3.74 5.78 29.47
N VAL A 69 4.13 6.69 28.58
CA VAL A 69 4.58 6.35 27.22
C VAL A 69 5.84 5.50 27.34
N VAL A 70 5.82 4.32 26.74
CA VAL A 70 6.96 3.39 26.79
C VAL A 70 7.91 3.71 25.64
N TYR A 71 9.13 4.11 25.97
CA TYR A 71 10.16 4.42 24.99
C TYR A 71 11.26 3.34 25.04
N ILE A 72 11.50 2.66 23.91
CA ILE A 72 12.45 1.55 23.82
C ILE A 72 13.44 1.84 22.70
N ARG A 73 14.74 1.86 23.05
CA ARG A 73 15.83 1.98 22.11
C ARG A 73 16.67 0.71 22.13
N ARG A 74 16.73 0.01 21.01
CA ARG A 74 17.44 -1.27 20.86
C ARG A 74 17.86 -1.50 19.41
N PRO A 75 18.83 -2.43 19.17
CA PRO A 75 19.09 -2.92 17.84
C PRO A 75 17.82 -3.47 17.19
N ARG A 76 17.72 -3.29 15.90
CA ARG A 76 16.55 -3.63 15.08
C ARG A 76 16.01 -5.04 15.35
N PHE A 77 16.87 -6.08 15.38
CA PHE A 77 16.44 -7.46 15.65
C PHE A 77 15.90 -7.69 17.06
N GLN A 78 16.28 -6.86 18.04
CA GLN A 78 15.74 -6.92 19.39
C GLN A 78 14.39 -6.23 19.48
N ILE A 79 14.17 -5.15 18.72
CA ILE A 79 12.87 -4.46 18.62
C ILE A 79 11.78 -5.45 18.21
N GLU A 80 12.01 -6.25 17.18
CA GLU A 80 11.05 -7.26 16.73
C GLU A 80 10.67 -8.23 17.84
N LYS A 81 11.67 -8.78 18.54
CA LYS A 81 11.45 -9.69 19.67
C LYS A 81 10.69 -9.03 20.82
N ILE A 82 10.98 -7.77 21.10
CA ILE A 82 10.32 -7.01 22.16
C ILE A 82 8.86 -6.75 21.82
N VAL A 83 8.57 -6.31 20.59
CA VAL A 83 7.19 -6.06 20.13
C VAL A 83 6.37 -7.36 20.23
N VAL A 84 6.89 -8.45 19.67
CA VAL A 84 6.22 -9.76 19.74
C VAL A 84 6.00 -10.20 21.18
N TYR A 85 7.00 -10.05 22.05
CA TYR A 85 6.88 -10.38 23.46
C TYR A 85 5.81 -9.54 24.16
N GLN A 86 5.79 -8.23 23.95
CA GLN A 86 4.81 -7.33 24.56
C GLN A 86 3.39 -7.65 24.07
N ILE A 87 3.21 -7.94 22.77
CA ILE A 87 1.91 -8.36 22.24
C ILE A 87 1.45 -9.65 22.92
N LYS A 88 2.30 -10.69 22.95
CA LYS A 88 1.96 -11.96 23.63
C LYS A 88 1.63 -11.76 25.11
N ARG A 89 2.32 -10.87 25.79
CA ARG A 89 2.05 -10.52 27.19
C ARG A 89 0.67 -9.87 27.33
N LEU A 90 0.35 -8.86 26.52
CA LEU A 90 -0.95 -8.19 26.54
C LEU A 90 -2.09 -9.19 26.31
N LEU A 91 -1.95 -10.08 25.34
CA LEU A 91 -2.94 -11.13 25.08
C LEU A 91 -3.08 -12.10 26.25
N SER A 92 -1.99 -12.45 26.95
CA SER A 92 -2.03 -13.29 28.14
C SER A 92 -2.66 -12.58 29.37
N GLU A 93 -2.64 -11.26 29.37
CA GLU A 93 -3.30 -10.40 30.38
C GLU A 93 -4.81 -10.19 30.06
N GLY A 94 -5.31 -10.78 28.96
CA GLY A 94 -6.74 -10.77 28.58
C GLY A 94 -7.12 -9.69 27.56
N GLU A 95 -6.15 -8.99 26.98
CA GLU A 95 -6.41 -8.04 25.89
C GLU A 95 -6.72 -8.77 24.57
N SER A 96 -7.50 -8.15 23.70
CA SER A 96 -7.86 -8.71 22.40
C SER A 96 -6.81 -8.39 21.33
N PRO A 97 -6.61 -9.26 20.31
CA PRO A 97 -5.85 -8.90 19.12
C PRO A 97 -6.40 -7.62 18.45
N SER A 98 -7.72 -7.38 18.49
CA SER A 98 -8.37 -6.16 18.03
C SER A 98 -7.92 -4.88 18.76
N ASP A 99 -7.27 -4.99 19.90
CA ASP A 99 -6.80 -3.85 20.68
C ASP A 99 -5.41 -3.34 20.25
N ILE A 100 -4.77 -3.97 19.26
CA ILE A 100 -3.34 -3.78 18.99
C ILE A 100 -3.08 -3.29 17.57
N PHE A 101 -2.39 -2.14 17.44
CA PHE A 101 -1.74 -1.67 16.21
C PHE A 101 -0.22 -1.79 16.32
N VAL A 102 0.41 -2.23 15.23
CA VAL A 102 1.86 -2.09 14.99
C VAL A 102 2.06 -1.24 13.76
N LEU A 103 2.59 -0.04 13.96
CA LEU A 103 2.68 0.99 12.93
C LEU A 103 4.14 1.22 12.54
N GLY A 104 4.40 1.32 11.23
CA GLY A 104 5.71 1.65 10.69
C GLY A 104 5.63 2.67 9.55
N GLY A 105 6.78 3.12 9.08
CA GLY A 105 6.87 4.02 7.92
C GLY A 105 6.42 3.34 6.64
N SER A 106 6.66 2.03 6.51
CA SER A 106 6.24 1.21 5.37
C SER A 106 5.98 -0.23 5.80
N VAL A 107 4.99 -0.88 5.18
CA VAL A 107 4.71 -2.33 5.26
C VAL A 107 5.19 -3.06 4.01
N LYS A 108 5.76 -2.35 3.03
CA LYS A 108 6.26 -2.91 1.78
C LYS A 108 7.57 -3.68 2.00
N GLY A 109 7.80 -4.57 1.07
CA GLY A 109 9.04 -5.36 1.02
C GLY A 109 8.98 -6.60 1.90
N ALA A 110 9.16 -7.73 1.24
CA ALA A 110 9.12 -9.06 1.86
C ALA A 110 10.15 -9.27 3.00
N ASN A 111 11.14 -8.39 3.14
CA ASN A 111 12.13 -8.40 4.21
C ASN A 111 11.88 -7.31 5.27
N SER A 112 10.68 -6.70 5.30
CA SER A 112 10.37 -5.69 6.30
C SER A 112 10.22 -6.33 7.69
N HIS A 113 10.58 -5.58 8.74
CA HIS A 113 10.43 -6.05 10.12
C HIS A 113 8.99 -6.34 10.49
N ILE A 114 8.06 -5.59 9.91
CA ILE A 114 6.64 -5.76 10.15
C ILE A 114 6.22 -7.15 9.70
N ARG A 115 6.65 -7.60 8.53
CA ARG A 115 6.33 -8.94 8.02
C ARG A 115 6.95 -10.06 8.85
N HIS A 116 8.18 -9.86 9.33
CA HIS A 116 8.80 -10.84 10.21
C HIS A 116 8.07 -10.98 11.57
N MET A 117 7.66 -9.86 12.17
CA MET A 117 6.88 -9.87 13.42
C MET A 117 5.51 -10.55 13.22
N GLU A 118 4.84 -10.26 12.11
CA GLU A 118 3.57 -10.89 11.75
C GLU A 118 3.74 -12.41 11.67
N ASN A 119 4.74 -12.89 10.94
CA ASN A 119 5.00 -14.31 10.80
C ASN A 119 5.23 -15.01 12.15
N VAL A 120 5.98 -14.38 13.07
CA VAL A 120 6.24 -14.93 14.42
C VAL A 120 4.96 -14.97 15.28
N LEU A 121 4.05 -14.01 15.11
CA LEU A 121 2.74 -14.04 15.79
C LEU A 121 1.83 -15.09 15.17
N THR A 122 1.81 -15.18 13.85
CA THR A 122 1.04 -16.18 13.10
C THR A 122 1.45 -17.62 13.47
N ASP A 123 2.75 -17.87 13.68
CA ASP A 123 3.23 -19.16 14.18
C ASP A 123 2.73 -19.50 15.57
N ALA A 124 2.43 -18.50 16.36
CA ALA A 124 1.84 -18.64 17.69
C ALA A 124 0.29 -18.63 17.67
N ASP A 125 -0.33 -18.83 16.52
CA ASP A 125 -1.79 -18.85 16.30
C ASP A 125 -2.49 -17.53 16.70
N ILE A 126 -1.77 -16.40 16.63
CA ILE A 126 -2.31 -15.08 16.89
C ILE A 126 -2.77 -14.49 15.55
N PRO A 127 -4.06 -14.18 15.39
CA PRO A 127 -4.57 -13.61 14.16
C PRO A 127 -3.94 -12.25 13.84
N CYS A 128 -3.48 -12.09 12.59
CA CYS A 128 -2.80 -10.90 12.12
C CYS A 128 -3.41 -10.39 10.81
N HIS A 129 -3.29 -9.10 10.58
CA HIS A 129 -3.58 -8.46 9.29
C HIS A 129 -2.47 -7.51 8.90
N VAL A 130 -1.92 -7.69 7.70
CA VAL A 130 -1.01 -6.74 7.05
C VAL A 130 -1.63 -6.34 5.73
N PRO A 131 -1.91 -5.06 5.47
CA PRO A 131 -2.42 -4.63 4.17
C PRO A 131 -1.37 -4.92 3.09
N MET A 132 -1.81 -5.45 1.96
CA MET A 132 -0.92 -5.76 0.84
C MET A 132 -0.32 -4.50 0.23
N MET A 133 -1.06 -3.40 0.28
CA MET A 133 -0.63 -2.09 -0.18
C MET A 133 -0.81 -1.02 0.90
N GLU A 134 0.11 -0.05 0.95
CA GLU A 134 0.07 1.04 1.94
C GLU A 134 -1.18 1.94 1.84
N THR A 135 -1.87 1.85 0.72
CA THR A 135 -3.03 2.66 0.38
C THR A 135 -4.35 1.91 0.48
N ASP A 136 -4.34 0.62 0.87
CA ASP A 136 -5.56 -0.15 1.00
C ASP A 136 -6.47 0.45 2.06
N MET A 137 -7.72 0.65 1.69
CA MET A 137 -8.75 1.02 2.66
C MET A 137 -9.06 -0.22 3.51
N MET A 138 -8.69 -0.15 4.79
CA MET A 138 -8.98 -1.23 5.72
C MET A 138 -10.49 -1.34 5.94
N ASP A 139 -11.08 -2.48 5.62
CA ASP A 139 -12.46 -2.81 6.03
C ASP A 139 -12.44 -3.19 7.52
N GLU A 140 -13.34 -2.58 8.31
CA GLU A 140 -13.41 -2.84 9.76
C GLU A 140 -13.65 -4.33 10.07
N ARG A 141 -14.44 -5.02 9.25
CA ARG A 141 -14.70 -6.46 9.42
C ARG A 141 -13.41 -7.27 9.27
N VAL A 142 -12.57 -6.91 8.27
CA VAL A 142 -11.34 -7.63 7.95
C VAL A 142 -10.28 -7.46 9.06
N ILE A 143 -10.25 -6.31 9.72
CA ILE A 143 -9.27 -6.02 10.76
C ILE A 143 -9.73 -6.38 12.17
N ASP A 144 -11.01 -6.67 12.36
CA ASP A 144 -11.54 -7.09 13.67
C ASP A 144 -11.03 -8.50 14.05
N GLY A 145 -10.80 -8.73 15.31
CA GLY A 145 -10.22 -9.97 15.84
C GLY A 145 -8.73 -10.16 15.57
N LYS A 146 -8.03 -9.18 14.99
CA LYS A 146 -6.63 -9.33 14.55
C LYS A 146 -5.71 -8.25 15.09
N VAL A 147 -4.44 -8.61 15.33
CA VAL A 147 -3.34 -7.64 15.44
C VAL A 147 -3.13 -7.02 14.07
N VAL A 148 -3.20 -5.69 13.97
CA VAL A 148 -3.08 -5.00 12.69
C VAL A 148 -1.72 -4.34 12.56
N PHE A 149 -1.00 -4.73 11.52
CA PHE A 149 0.21 -4.08 11.08
C PHE A 149 -0.11 -3.10 9.96
N SER A 150 0.36 -1.86 10.05
CA SER A 150 -0.01 -0.85 9.07
C SER A 150 1.00 0.28 8.99
N THR A 151 0.79 1.21 8.05
CA THR A 151 1.57 2.44 7.99
C THR A 151 0.93 3.56 8.81
N PHE A 152 1.72 4.58 9.11
CA PHE A 152 1.23 5.79 9.76
C PHE A 152 0.11 6.50 8.97
N HIS A 153 0.07 6.30 7.66
CA HIS A 153 -0.89 6.94 6.76
C HIS A 153 -2.28 6.27 6.80
N THR A 154 -2.31 4.94 6.77
CA THR A 154 -3.54 4.15 6.64
C THR A 154 -4.40 4.14 7.91
N VAL A 155 -3.82 4.43 9.07
CA VAL A 155 -4.54 4.44 10.35
C VAL A 155 -5.27 5.75 10.67
N LYS A 156 -5.29 6.70 9.73
CA LYS A 156 -6.05 7.95 9.92
C LYS A 156 -7.54 7.64 10.17
N GLY A 157 -8.09 8.25 11.22
CA GLY A 157 -9.49 8.04 11.62
C GLY A 157 -9.71 6.86 12.56
N ARG A 158 -8.75 5.93 12.68
CA ARG A 158 -8.84 4.73 13.52
C ARG A 158 -8.15 4.91 14.85
N GLN A 159 -8.42 4.03 15.79
CA GLN A 159 -7.78 3.99 17.11
C GLN A 159 -7.78 2.57 17.65
N ARG A 160 -6.79 2.25 18.49
CA ARG A 160 -6.73 1.00 19.25
C ARG A 160 -6.19 1.25 20.65
N LYS A 161 -6.39 0.28 21.53
CA LYS A 161 -5.99 0.40 22.93
C LYS A 161 -4.48 0.51 23.08
N TYR A 162 -3.73 -0.29 22.32
CA TYR A 162 -2.27 -0.32 22.33
C TYR A 162 -1.71 -0.06 20.93
N VAL A 163 -0.75 0.85 20.85
CA VAL A 163 -0.10 1.21 19.58
C VAL A 163 1.42 1.14 19.74
N PHE A 164 2.04 0.35 18.87
CA PHE A 164 3.48 0.23 18.73
C PHE A 164 3.93 1.02 17.51
N VAL A 165 4.76 2.05 17.69
CA VAL A 165 5.31 2.87 16.61
C VAL A 165 6.75 2.41 16.38
N VAL A 166 6.97 1.63 15.32
CA VAL A 166 8.26 1.03 14.96
C VAL A 166 9.01 1.95 14.00
N GLY A 167 10.30 2.16 14.23
CA GLY A 167 11.09 3.12 13.46
C GLY A 167 10.79 4.56 13.88
N PHE A 168 10.59 4.79 15.18
CA PHE A 168 10.47 6.13 15.74
C PHE A 168 11.86 6.77 15.88
N ASP A 169 12.54 6.92 14.75
CA ASP A 169 13.92 7.41 14.64
C ASP A 169 14.13 8.15 13.31
N GLN A 170 15.32 8.70 13.12
CA GLN A 170 15.67 9.49 11.96
C GLN A 170 15.56 8.72 10.63
N GLY A 171 15.54 7.38 10.67
CA GLY A 171 15.29 6.54 9.50
C GLY A 171 13.97 6.83 8.78
N TYR A 172 12.98 7.38 9.48
CA TYR A 172 11.71 7.83 8.88
C TYR A 172 11.93 8.82 7.73
N PHE A 173 12.88 9.75 7.88
CA PHE A 173 13.15 10.79 6.89
C PHE A 173 13.88 10.30 5.63
N TYR A 174 14.35 9.05 5.58
CA TYR A 174 14.85 8.47 4.34
C TYR A 174 13.72 8.24 3.32
N THR A 175 12.51 8.03 3.77
CA THR A 175 11.32 7.89 2.92
C THR A 175 10.54 9.20 2.79
N ALA A 176 10.51 10.02 3.84
CA ALA A 176 9.82 11.31 3.90
C ALA A 176 10.82 12.48 3.69
N ARG A 177 11.52 12.49 2.55
CA ARG A 177 12.66 13.38 2.30
C ARG A 177 12.33 14.87 2.26
N ASN A 178 11.09 15.21 1.89
CA ASN A 178 10.64 16.59 1.70
C ASN A 178 10.12 17.25 2.98
N ILE A 179 10.18 16.55 4.12
CA ILE A 179 9.75 17.10 5.40
C ILE A 179 10.97 17.59 6.17
N PRO A 180 10.98 18.84 6.67
CA PRO A 180 12.05 19.35 7.52
C PRO A 180 12.23 18.44 8.74
N LYS A 181 13.47 18.07 9.05
CA LYS A 181 13.79 17.11 10.12
C LYS A 181 13.55 17.65 11.53
N ASP A 182 13.54 18.97 11.68
CA ASP A 182 13.34 19.72 12.93
C ASP A 182 11.86 19.99 13.23
N VAL A 183 10.95 19.60 12.30
CA VAL A 183 9.50 19.72 12.45
C VAL A 183 8.88 18.33 12.60
N CYS A 184 7.99 18.18 13.59
CA CYS A 184 7.27 16.91 13.79
C CYS A 184 6.34 16.63 12.61
N PRO A 185 6.58 15.53 11.84
CA PRO A 185 5.69 15.17 10.75
C PRO A 185 4.27 14.86 11.25
N ASN A 186 3.27 15.37 10.52
CA ASN A 186 1.86 15.10 10.83
C ASN A 186 1.54 13.60 10.89
N THR A 187 2.23 12.77 10.11
CA THR A 187 2.08 11.31 10.12
C THR A 187 2.52 10.69 11.44
N LEU A 188 3.68 11.09 12.00
CA LEU A 188 4.14 10.61 13.31
C LEU A 188 3.25 11.15 14.45
N TYR A 189 2.82 12.42 14.37
CA TYR A 189 1.84 12.96 15.29
C TYR A 189 0.55 12.12 15.30
N VAL A 190 0.04 11.78 14.12
CA VAL A 190 -1.16 10.95 14.00
C VAL A 190 -0.90 9.55 14.55
N ALA A 191 0.22 8.90 14.21
CA ALA A 191 0.55 7.57 14.75
C ALA A 191 0.56 7.56 16.28
N CYS A 192 1.25 8.51 16.91
CA CYS A 192 1.35 8.63 18.37
C CYS A 192 0.00 8.95 19.04
N THR A 193 -0.94 9.55 18.31
CA THR A 193 -2.29 9.85 18.82
C THR A 193 -3.33 8.79 18.48
N ARG A 194 -2.96 7.59 18.01
CA ARG A 194 -3.90 6.48 17.74
C ARG A 194 -4.16 5.60 18.97
N ALA A 195 -3.29 5.65 19.95
CA ALA A 195 -3.42 4.88 21.19
C ALA A 195 -4.50 5.46 22.09
N THR A 196 -5.26 4.56 22.75
CA THR A 196 -6.21 4.97 23.77
C THR A 196 -5.77 4.58 25.18
N HIS A 197 -4.82 3.66 25.35
CA HIS A 197 -4.33 3.21 26.65
C HIS A 197 -2.81 3.14 26.73
N GLY A 198 -2.13 2.47 25.81
CA GLY A 198 -0.69 2.29 25.82
C GLY A 198 -0.04 2.71 24.50
N LEU A 199 0.97 3.59 24.57
CA LEU A 199 1.79 4.01 23.44
C LEU A 199 3.21 3.49 23.66
N TYR A 200 3.73 2.73 22.67
CA TYR A 200 5.07 2.18 22.66
C TYR A 200 5.86 2.77 21.49
N LEU A 201 6.96 3.45 21.78
CA LEU A 201 7.84 4.07 20.79
C LEU A 201 9.11 3.24 20.66
N LEU A 202 9.41 2.75 19.47
CA LEU A 202 10.50 1.82 19.19
C LEU A 202 11.52 2.49 18.29
N GLU A 203 12.65 2.86 18.85
CA GLU A 203 13.79 3.48 18.18
C GLU A 203 14.89 2.44 17.91
N ASN A 204 15.39 2.41 16.67
CA ASN A 204 16.57 1.62 16.32
C ASN A 204 17.84 2.36 16.82
N ASP A 205 18.64 1.71 17.65
CA ASP A 205 19.85 2.29 18.23
C ASP A 205 20.99 2.56 17.22
N SER A 206 20.92 1.92 16.05
CA SER A 206 21.81 2.19 14.91
C SER A 206 21.39 3.40 14.07
N SER A 207 20.20 3.98 14.35
CA SER A 207 19.71 5.19 13.74
C SER A 207 19.89 6.38 14.69
N ARG A 208 19.89 7.61 14.13
CA ARG A 208 19.91 8.81 14.96
C ARG A 208 18.51 9.03 15.56
N PRO A 209 18.42 9.63 16.77
CA PRO A 209 17.15 10.10 17.31
C PRO A 209 16.51 11.16 16.41
N LEU A 210 15.20 11.30 16.50
CA LEU A 210 14.44 12.31 15.76
C LEU A 210 14.88 13.72 16.17
N GLU A 211 15.26 14.53 15.20
CA GLU A 211 15.76 15.91 15.41
C GLU A 211 14.67 16.86 15.88
N PHE A 212 13.42 16.62 15.53
CA PHE A 212 12.29 17.45 15.96
C PHE A 212 11.94 17.30 17.45
N LEU A 213 12.44 16.28 18.14
CA LEU A 213 12.20 16.15 19.57
C LEU A 213 12.79 17.34 20.31
N LYS A 214 11.95 18.06 21.05
CA LYS A 214 12.32 19.34 21.68
C LYS A 214 13.28 19.17 22.86
N ARG A 215 13.29 17.96 23.44
CA ARG A 215 14.19 17.62 24.56
C ARG A 215 15.03 16.40 24.21
N GLY A 216 16.26 16.37 24.73
CA GLY A 216 17.14 15.22 24.63
C GLY A 216 16.61 14.03 25.43
N GLN A 217 16.96 12.80 25.02
CA GLN A 217 16.53 11.57 25.69
C GLN A 217 16.89 11.55 27.18
N HIS A 218 18.01 12.16 27.59
CA HIS A 218 18.42 12.28 28.98
C HIS A 218 17.42 13.09 29.82
N GLU A 219 16.93 14.23 29.30
CA GLU A 219 15.91 15.04 29.97
C GLU A 219 14.54 14.35 29.98
N MET A 220 14.19 13.71 28.85
CA MET A 220 12.95 12.95 28.74
C MET A 220 12.86 11.81 29.75
N LYS A 221 14.00 11.17 30.09
CA LYS A 221 14.08 10.09 31.09
C LYS A 221 13.68 10.55 32.50
N GLN A 222 13.82 11.83 32.82
CA GLN A 222 13.41 12.38 34.11
C GLN A 222 11.91 12.65 34.22
N SER A 223 11.16 12.44 33.13
CA SER A 223 9.73 12.70 33.07
C SER A 223 8.92 11.53 33.59
N GLU A 224 7.99 11.78 34.51
CA GLU A 224 7.09 10.75 35.06
C GLU A 224 6.12 10.15 34.01
N TYR A 225 5.91 10.84 32.89
CA TYR A 225 5.00 10.39 31.82
C TYR A 225 5.69 9.57 30.72
N ILE A 226 7.00 9.28 30.85
CA ILE A 226 7.75 8.41 29.95
C ILE A 226 8.47 7.33 30.74
N ASP A 227 8.33 6.08 30.29
CA ASP A 227 9.03 4.92 30.83
C ASP A 227 10.07 4.42 29.81
N PHE A 228 11.35 4.70 30.07
CA PHE A 228 12.47 4.17 29.28
C PHE A 228 12.86 2.78 29.75
N LYS A 229 12.15 1.76 29.27
CA LYS A 229 12.36 0.37 29.71
C LYS A 229 13.76 -0.15 29.41
N GLY A 230 14.56 -0.26 30.48
CA GLY A 230 15.82 -0.99 30.47
C GLY A 230 16.91 -0.39 29.57
N MET A 231 16.92 0.92 29.31
CA MET A 231 17.99 1.57 28.59
C MET A 231 19.22 1.78 29.49
N PRO A 232 20.41 1.26 29.13
CA PRO A 232 21.66 1.60 29.82
C PRO A 232 21.92 3.10 29.70
N GLN A 233 22.44 3.73 30.75
CA GLN A 233 22.77 5.17 30.73
C GLN A 233 23.80 5.56 29.65
N SER A 234 24.66 4.62 29.23
CA SER A 234 25.71 4.82 28.25
C SER A 234 25.25 4.93 26.79
N ILE A 235 23.94 4.75 26.48
CA ILE A 235 23.41 4.73 25.11
C ILE A 235 22.72 6.06 24.74
N PHE A 236 22.66 7.03 25.63
CA PHE A 236 22.17 8.35 25.31
C PHE A 236 23.19 9.10 24.46
N HIS A 237 22.92 9.27 23.17
CA HIS A 237 23.75 10.11 22.30
C HIS A 237 23.43 11.59 22.60
N GLU A 238 24.49 12.35 22.90
CA GLU A 238 24.46 13.79 22.72
C GLU A 238 24.29 14.08 21.21
N ARG A 239 23.59 15.18 20.90
CA ARG A 239 23.45 15.63 19.50
C ARG A 239 24.86 15.82 18.93
N VAL A 240 25.31 14.91 18.07
CA VAL A 240 26.53 15.10 17.31
C VAL A 240 26.20 16.13 16.23
N GLN A 241 26.90 17.26 16.23
CA GLN A 241 26.87 18.20 15.12
C GLN A 241 27.35 17.46 13.87
N ASP A 242 26.56 17.52 12.80
CA ASP A 242 26.94 16.94 11.52
C ASP A 242 28.17 17.63 10.98
N ASP A 243 29.20 16.86 10.67
CA ASP A 243 30.21 17.28 9.72
C ASP A 243 29.58 17.32 8.32
N GLU A 244 29.21 18.51 7.86
CA GLU A 244 28.57 18.79 6.55
C GLU A 244 29.48 18.48 5.34
N ASN A 245 30.54 17.69 5.47
CA ASN A 245 31.55 17.49 4.44
C ASN A 245 31.59 16.07 3.85
N SER A 246 30.42 15.54 3.40
CA SER A 246 30.44 14.48 2.39
C SER A 246 29.49 14.84 1.26
N SER A 247 30.00 15.50 0.23
CA SER A 247 29.30 15.80 -1.03
C SER A 247 29.14 14.56 -1.93
N ILE A 248 28.59 13.49 -1.39
CA ILE A 248 28.09 12.40 -2.23
C ILE A 248 26.68 12.81 -2.69
N VAL A 249 26.57 13.17 -3.97
CA VAL A 249 25.26 13.40 -4.59
C VAL A 249 24.52 12.08 -4.62
N ILE A 250 23.63 11.86 -3.66
CA ILE A 250 22.75 10.69 -3.64
C ILE A 250 21.57 10.99 -4.55
N ILE A 251 21.52 10.35 -5.73
CA ILE A 251 20.37 10.44 -6.62
C ILE A 251 19.17 9.72 -5.96
N PRO A 252 18.06 10.41 -5.71
CA PRO A 252 16.88 9.79 -5.12
C PRO A 252 16.34 8.68 -6.03
N THR A 253 16.15 7.50 -5.46
CA THR A 253 15.61 6.34 -6.15
C THR A 253 14.25 5.99 -5.57
N PHE A 254 13.22 5.95 -6.42
CA PHE A 254 11.84 5.64 -6.06
C PHE A 254 11.46 4.25 -6.55
N HIS A 255 10.94 3.43 -5.65
CA HIS A 255 10.38 2.13 -6.01
C HIS A 255 8.92 2.31 -6.40
N VAL A 256 8.57 1.93 -7.61
CA VAL A 256 7.27 2.23 -8.23
C VAL A 256 6.56 0.93 -8.61
N THR A 257 5.35 0.75 -8.10
CA THR A 257 4.41 -0.22 -8.69
C THR A 257 3.32 0.53 -9.44
N PRO A 258 2.73 -0.04 -10.50
CA PRO A 258 1.62 0.62 -11.21
C PRO A 258 0.49 1.05 -10.29
N THR A 259 0.10 0.18 -9.38
CA THR A 259 -0.99 0.46 -8.42
C THR A 259 -0.64 1.61 -7.46
N ASP A 260 0.61 1.70 -6.99
CA ASP A 260 0.99 2.81 -6.12
C ASP A 260 1.10 4.13 -6.88
N LEU A 261 1.52 4.08 -8.14
CA LEU A 261 1.66 5.27 -8.97
C LEU A 261 0.32 5.94 -9.25
N ILE A 262 -0.73 5.15 -9.47
CA ILE A 262 -2.08 5.66 -9.78
C ILE A 262 -2.89 6.06 -8.54
N LYS A 263 -2.46 5.71 -7.34
CA LYS A 263 -3.18 6.05 -6.11
C LYS A 263 -2.81 7.44 -5.60
N PHE A 264 -3.84 8.18 -5.15
CA PHE A 264 -3.69 9.52 -4.60
C PHE A 264 -3.00 10.53 -5.54
N VAL A 265 -3.29 10.41 -6.82
CA VAL A 265 -2.85 11.37 -7.83
C VAL A 265 -3.57 12.70 -7.60
N PRO A 266 -2.88 13.84 -7.70
CA PRO A 266 -3.51 15.16 -7.61
C PRO A 266 -4.62 15.35 -8.66
N GLU A 267 -5.67 16.10 -8.31
CA GLU A 267 -6.81 16.37 -9.21
C GLU A 267 -6.35 17.00 -10.53
N SER A 268 -5.39 17.92 -10.49
CA SER A 268 -4.81 18.55 -11.68
C SER A 268 -4.22 17.54 -12.66
N VAL A 269 -3.59 16.47 -12.15
CA VAL A 269 -3.05 15.40 -13.01
C VAL A 269 -4.19 14.55 -13.56
N ILE A 270 -5.23 14.29 -12.78
CA ILE A 270 -6.43 13.59 -13.26
C ILE A 270 -7.09 14.38 -14.39
N GLU A 271 -7.24 15.68 -14.24
CA GLU A 271 -7.78 16.58 -15.28
C GLU A 271 -6.90 16.58 -16.55
N GLU A 272 -5.58 16.54 -16.40
CA GLU A 272 -4.63 16.47 -17.53
C GLU A 272 -4.75 15.14 -18.29
N VAL A 273 -4.81 14.00 -17.59
CA VAL A 273 -4.74 12.68 -18.23
C VAL A 273 -6.09 12.16 -18.72
N THR A 274 -7.22 12.62 -18.16
CA THR A 274 -8.57 12.16 -18.51
C THR A 274 -8.88 12.28 -19.99
N PRO A 275 -8.66 13.44 -20.66
CA PRO A 275 -8.96 13.58 -22.09
C PRO A 275 -8.12 12.64 -22.97
N ILE A 276 -6.89 12.31 -22.52
CA ILE A 276 -6.03 11.37 -23.25
C ILE A 276 -6.58 9.95 -23.06
N LEU A 277 -6.89 9.56 -21.83
CA LEU A 277 -7.44 8.24 -21.50
C LEU A 277 -8.75 7.96 -22.26
N ASP A 278 -9.64 8.96 -22.37
CA ASP A 278 -10.91 8.79 -23.09
C ASP A 278 -10.73 8.62 -24.59
N ARG A 279 -9.64 9.15 -25.16
CA ARG A 279 -9.32 9.01 -26.58
C ARG A 279 -8.64 7.69 -26.93
N ILE A 280 -7.78 7.18 -26.06
CA ILE A 280 -6.90 6.03 -26.38
C ILE A 280 -7.50 4.67 -26.03
N PHE A 281 -8.65 4.61 -25.35
CA PHE A 281 -9.35 3.35 -25.09
C PHE A 281 -10.53 3.16 -26.04
N VAL A 282 -10.56 2.00 -26.70
CA VAL A 282 -11.63 1.58 -27.58
C VAL A 282 -12.49 0.55 -26.86
N GLN A 283 -13.78 0.84 -26.71
CA GLN A 283 -14.75 -0.10 -26.19
C GLN A 283 -15.01 -1.21 -27.21
N GLU A 284 -14.60 -2.43 -26.91
CA GLU A 284 -14.84 -3.60 -27.79
C GLU A 284 -16.09 -4.37 -27.39
N VAL A 285 -16.35 -4.46 -26.09
CA VAL A 285 -17.55 -5.11 -25.54
C VAL A 285 -18.13 -4.24 -24.43
N GLU A 286 -19.42 -3.91 -24.56
CA GLU A 286 -20.15 -3.15 -23.56
C GLU A 286 -20.42 -3.99 -22.30
N PRO A 287 -20.43 -3.36 -21.10
CA PRO A 287 -20.76 -4.09 -19.87
C PRO A 287 -22.19 -4.61 -19.90
N THR A 288 -22.39 -5.83 -19.44
CA THR A 288 -23.71 -6.40 -19.22
C THR A 288 -24.13 -6.28 -17.75
N GLU A 289 -25.42 -6.12 -17.48
CA GLU A 289 -26.00 -6.09 -16.13
C GLU A 289 -26.15 -7.50 -15.53
N ASP A 290 -25.48 -8.51 -16.07
CA ASP A 290 -25.56 -9.87 -15.60
C ASP A 290 -24.96 -10.01 -14.20
N MET A 291 -25.83 -9.96 -13.19
CA MET A 291 -25.51 -10.06 -11.76
C MET A 291 -25.23 -11.50 -11.30
N GLU A 292 -25.36 -12.48 -12.18
CA GLU A 292 -25.19 -13.90 -11.81
C GLU A 292 -23.74 -14.32 -11.54
N PHE A 293 -22.78 -13.46 -11.86
CA PHE A 293 -21.37 -13.70 -11.63
C PHE A 293 -20.83 -12.78 -10.53
N ASP A 294 -21.18 -13.08 -9.26
CA ASP A 294 -20.70 -12.32 -8.11
C ASP A 294 -19.74 -13.15 -7.25
N ILE A 295 -18.44 -12.90 -7.42
CA ILE A 295 -17.39 -13.51 -6.62
C ILE A 295 -17.14 -12.62 -5.40
N PRO A 296 -17.23 -13.16 -4.17
CA PRO A 296 -17.07 -12.36 -2.98
C PRO A 296 -15.64 -11.80 -2.85
N ARG A 297 -15.57 -10.53 -2.48
CA ARG A 297 -14.31 -9.88 -2.11
C ARG A 297 -13.87 -10.24 -0.70
N ILE A 298 -14.82 -10.44 0.21
CA ILE A 298 -14.58 -10.73 1.62
C ILE A 298 -15.31 -12.01 1.97
N VAL A 299 -14.62 -12.93 2.64
CA VAL A 299 -15.17 -14.19 3.15
C VAL A 299 -15.05 -14.25 4.66
N GLN A 300 -15.98 -14.97 5.30
CA GLN A 300 -15.90 -15.26 6.73
C GLN A 300 -15.34 -16.66 6.92
N THR A 301 -14.35 -16.79 7.79
CA THR A 301 -13.74 -18.08 8.15
C THR A 301 -14.56 -18.79 9.24
N ALA A 302 -14.35 -20.08 9.41
CA ALA A 302 -14.98 -20.87 10.49
C ALA A 302 -14.64 -20.37 11.89
N SER A 303 -13.48 -19.72 12.06
CA SER A 303 -13.09 -19.05 13.29
C SER A 303 -13.85 -17.73 13.54
N GLY A 304 -14.67 -17.28 12.60
CA GLY A 304 -15.42 -16.02 12.68
C GLY A 304 -14.67 -14.80 12.18
N LEU A 305 -13.42 -14.94 11.75
CA LEU A 305 -12.65 -13.84 11.16
C LEU A 305 -13.11 -13.56 9.72
N PHE A 306 -12.91 -12.34 9.27
CA PHE A 306 -13.15 -11.96 7.87
C PHE A 306 -11.83 -11.73 7.14
N GLU A 307 -11.73 -12.23 5.89
CA GLU A 307 -10.57 -12.08 5.03
C GLU A 307 -10.95 -11.42 3.71
N ASP A 308 -10.16 -10.42 3.28
CA ASP A 308 -10.22 -9.92 1.91
C ASP A 308 -9.48 -10.92 1.01
N VAL A 309 -10.21 -11.49 0.05
CA VAL A 309 -9.73 -12.54 -0.86
C VAL A 309 -9.69 -12.07 -2.32
N SER A 310 -9.77 -10.76 -2.56
CA SER A 310 -9.77 -10.19 -3.91
C SER A 310 -8.46 -10.51 -4.66
N ASP A 311 -7.33 -10.54 -3.98
CA ASP A 311 -6.04 -10.95 -4.50
C ASP A 311 -6.03 -12.43 -4.93
N LEU A 312 -6.64 -13.30 -4.11
CA LEU A 312 -6.73 -14.73 -4.40
C LEU A 312 -7.62 -14.99 -5.62
N ASN A 313 -8.74 -14.26 -5.72
CA ASN A 313 -9.63 -14.35 -6.87
C ASN A 313 -8.92 -13.94 -8.16
N GLY A 314 -8.16 -12.83 -8.11
CA GLY A 314 -7.41 -12.29 -9.25
C GLY A 314 -6.38 -13.29 -9.80
N ILE A 315 -5.81 -14.14 -8.96
CA ILE A 315 -4.81 -15.15 -9.35
C ILE A 315 -5.49 -16.47 -9.74
N ALA A 316 -6.49 -16.91 -8.98
CA ALA A 316 -7.13 -18.20 -9.19
C ALA A 316 -7.91 -18.26 -10.51
N LEU A 317 -8.64 -17.18 -10.89
CA LEU A 317 -9.48 -17.18 -12.07
C LEU A 317 -8.70 -17.30 -13.39
N PRO A 318 -7.60 -16.54 -13.62
CA PRO A 318 -6.73 -16.77 -14.78
C PRO A 318 -6.17 -18.20 -14.83
N ALA A 319 -5.77 -18.74 -13.68
CA ALA A 319 -5.21 -20.08 -13.61
C ALA A 319 -6.26 -21.17 -13.94
N ILE A 320 -7.48 -21.01 -13.42
CA ILE A 320 -8.62 -21.88 -13.75
C ILE A 320 -8.87 -21.89 -15.27
N TYR A 321 -8.92 -20.71 -15.88
CA TYR A 321 -9.11 -20.59 -17.31
C TYR A 321 -7.97 -21.25 -18.08
N TYR A 322 -6.74 -20.91 -17.73
CA TYR A 322 -5.55 -21.42 -18.41
C TYR A 322 -5.52 -22.95 -18.40
N ASP A 323 -5.67 -23.59 -17.23
CA ASP A 323 -5.65 -25.04 -17.12
C ASP A 323 -6.85 -25.70 -17.84
N ALA A 324 -8.02 -25.03 -17.87
CA ALA A 324 -9.19 -25.54 -18.57
C ALA A 324 -9.00 -25.59 -20.10
N ILE A 325 -8.29 -24.61 -20.69
CA ILE A 325 -8.08 -24.57 -22.15
C ILE A 325 -6.82 -25.35 -22.58
N GLN A 326 -5.82 -25.49 -21.72
CA GLN A 326 -4.59 -26.23 -22.04
C GLN A 326 -4.75 -27.73 -21.89
N GLY A 327 -5.74 -28.18 -21.14
CA GLY A 327 -5.81 -29.53 -20.61
C GLY A 327 -4.73 -29.75 -19.55
N THR A 328 -4.99 -30.63 -18.59
CA THR A 328 -3.95 -31.05 -17.65
C THR A 328 -2.79 -31.67 -18.43
N LYS A 329 -1.58 -31.16 -18.26
CA LYS A 329 -0.37 -31.78 -18.79
C LYS A 329 -0.34 -33.25 -18.33
N SER A 330 0.19 -34.15 -19.15
CA SER A 330 0.38 -35.55 -18.79
C SER A 330 1.17 -35.76 -17.50
N ASP A 331 1.87 -34.74 -17.04
CA ASP A 331 2.71 -34.72 -15.84
C ASP A 331 2.06 -34.10 -14.61
N GLY A 332 0.76 -33.68 -14.68
CA GLY A 332 -0.03 -33.23 -13.53
C GLY A 332 0.27 -31.82 -13.01
N ASP A 333 1.21 -31.09 -13.61
CA ASP A 333 1.59 -29.77 -13.13
C ASP A 333 0.72 -28.67 -13.74
N GLY A 334 -0.13 -28.02 -12.90
CA GLY A 334 -0.90 -26.84 -13.26
C GLY A 334 -0.05 -25.55 -13.19
N VAL A 335 -0.49 -24.51 -13.90
CA VAL A 335 0.26 -23.24 -14.05
C VAL A 335 0.61 -22.57 -12.71
N LEU A 336 -0.27 -22.62 -11.71
CA LEU A 336 0.01 -22.06 -10.38
C LEU A 336 1.04 -22.87 -9.60
N ARG A 337 1.00 -24.18 -9.71
CA ARG A 337 1.99 -25.06 -9.09
C ARG A 337 3.38 -24.77 -9.63
N ASP A 338 3.52 -24.68 -10.95
CA ASP A 338 4.77 -24.32 -11.62
C ASP A 338 5.29 -22.95 -11.14
N ALA A 339 4.40 -21.94 -11.06
CA ALA A 339 4.74 -20.61 -10.60
C ALA A 339 5.21 -20.60 -9.14
N ILE A 340 4.57 -21.37 -8.25
CA ILE A 340 4.98 -21.51 -6.84
C ILE A 340 6.34 -22.20 -6.75
N GLN A 341 6.55 -23.30 -7.48
CA GLN A 341 7.81 -24.06 -7.44
C GLN A 341 9.00 -23.21 -7.92
N ASN A 342 8.82 -22.45 -8.99
CA ASN A 342 9.83 -21.53 -9.49
C ASN A 342 10.17 -20.45 -8.45
N SER A 343 9.16 -19.86 -7.81
CA SER A 343 9.35 -18.85 -6.77
C SER A 343 10.05 -19.41 -5.52
N VAL A 344 9.77 -20.66 -5.13
CA VAL A 344 10.42 -21.31 -3.98
C VAL A 344 11.89 -21.60 -4.24
N GLN A 345 12.31 -21.84 -5.49
CA GLN A 345 13.73 -22.00 -5.81
C GLN A 345 14.55 -20.73 -5.51
N GLU A 346 13.95 -19.56 -5.68
CA GLU A 346 14.57 -18.26 -5.36
C GLU A 346 14.63 -17.99 -3.85
N ILE A 347 13.78 -18.64 -3.04
CA ILE A 347 13.61 -18.36 -1.60
C ILE A 347 14.42 -19.33 -0.72
N ARG A 348 15.19 -20.26 -1.28
CA ARG A 348 15.78 -21.42 -0.57
C ARG A 348 16.58 -21.12 0.70
N GLU A 349 17.09 -19.93 0.91
CA GLU A 349 17.99 -19.66 2.05
C GLU A 349 17.31 -19.16 3.33
N ASN A 350 16.08 -18.59 3.28
CA ASN A 350 15.44 -17.95 4.44
C ASN A 350 13.94 -18.26 4.64
N SER A 351 13.39 -19.29 3.99
CA SER A 351 11.97 -19.58 4.09
C SER A 351 11.58 -20.22 5.42
N HIS A 352 10.53 -19.70 6.01
CA HIS A 352 9.92 -20.17 7.25
C HIS A 352 9.52 -21.65 7.15
N SER A 353 9.65 -22.40 8.25
CA SER A 353 9.35 -23.85 8.30
C SER A 353 7.90 -24.17 7.90
N TYR A 354 6.95 -23.27 8.22
CA TYR A 354 5.54 -23.42 7.87
C TYR A 354 5.32 -23.38 6.34
N LEU A 355 5.85 -22.37 5.63
CA LEU A 355 5.72 -22.30 4.18
C LEU A 355 6.35 -23.49 3.47
N LYS A 356 7.52 -23.97 3.94
CA LYS A 356 8.15 -25.19 3.40
C LYS A 356 7.24 -26.40 3.51
N LYS A 357 6.55 -26.54 4.65
CA LYS A 357 5.59 -27.62 4.88
C LYS A 357 4.41 -27.51 3.91
N VAL A 358 3.78 -26.33 3.84
CA VAL A 358 2.61 -26.08 2.99
C VAL A 358 2.92 -26.30 1.51
N VAL A 359 4.06 -25.81 1.02
CA VAL A 359 4.49 -26.03 -0.37
C VAL A 359 4.72 -27.51 -0.68
N LYS A 360 5.22 -28.28 0.29
CA LYS A 360 5.39 -29.73 0.14
C LYS A 360 4.06 -30.48 0.11
N GLU A 361 3.05 -29.97 0.82
CA GLU A 361 1.72 -30.58 0.98
C GLU A 361 0.69 -30.04 -0.02
N MET A 362 1.09 -29.15 -0.95
CA MET A 362 0.16 -28.62 -1.95
C MET A 362 -0.35 -29.71 -2.90
N PRO A 363 -1.60 -29.60 -3.38
CA PRO A 363 -2.19 -30.61 -4.27
C PRO A 363 -1.38 -30.74 -5.57
N GLU A 364 -1.23 -31.98 -6.05
CA GLU A 364 -0.55 -32.27 -7.32
C GLU A 364 -1.42 -31.86 -8.52
N VAL A 365 -2.72 -32.00 -8.39
CA VAL A 365 -3.71 -31.64 -9.41
C VAL A 365 -4.82 -30.81 -8.76
N CYS A 366 -5.23 -29.73 -9.41
CA CYS A 366 -6.39 -28.95 -9.01
C CYS A 366 -7.68 -29.56 -9.55
N GLU A 367 -8.46 -30.24 -8.73
CA GLU A 367 -9.73 -30.86 -9.11
C GLU A 367 -10.90 -29.89 -8.95
N THR A 368 -10.86 -29.05 -7.93
CA THR A 368 -11.93 -28.12 -7.55
C THR A 368 -11.49 -26.66 -7.67
N PRO A 369 -12.42 -25.70 -7.80
CA PRO A 369 -12.08 -24.28 -7.70
C PRO A 369 -11.37 -23.92 -6.40
N GLY A 370 -11.68 -24.61 -5.31
CA GLY A 370 -11.02 -24.44 -4.02
C GLY A 370 -9.54 -24.77 -4.01
N ASP A 371 -9.09 -25.71 -4.85
CA ASP A 371 -7.68 -26.03 -4.99
C ASP A 371 -6.91 -24.86 -5.61
N TYR A 372 -7.48 -24.21 -6.64
CA TYR A 372 -6.89 -23.00 -7.25
C TYR A 372 -6.82 -21.84 -6.27
N LEU A 373 -7.87 -21.61 -5.48
CA LEU A 373 -7.89 -20.56 -4.45
C LEU A 373 -6.84 -20.83 -3.36
N TYR A 374 -6.69 -22.07 -2.95
CA TYR A 374 -5.67 -22.46 -1.98
C TYR A 374 -4.25 -22.30 -2.55
N LEU A 375 -4.00 -22.73 -3.80
CA LEU A 375 -2.73 -22.49 -4.46
C LEU A 375 -2.46 -21.00 -4.68
N ALA A 376 -3.48 -20.19 -5.02
CA ALA A 376 -3.35 -18.76 -5.11
C ALA A 376 -2.90 -18.14 -3.77
N ASN A 377 -3.45 -18.61 -2.64
CA ASN A 377 -3.01 -18.15 -1.32
C ASN A 377 -1.58 -18.59 -0.98
N ILE A 378 -1.18 -19.79 -1.36
CA ILE A 378 0.22 -20.24 -1.24
C ILE A 378 1.15 -19.36 -2.09
N TYR A 379 0.74 -19.06 -3.34
CA TYR A 379 1.50 -18.18 -4.23
C TYR A 379 1.72 -16.80 -3.60
N VAL A 380 0.65 -16.16 -3.14
CA VAL A 380 0.72 -14.85 -2.45
C VAL A 380 1.61 -14.94 -1.21
N ALA A 381 1.43 -15.98 -0.38
CA ALA A 381 2.23 -16.17 0.83
C ALA A 381 3.73 -16.33 0.53
N VAL A 382 4.07 -17.00 -0.56
CA VAL A 382 5.47 -17.19 -1.01
C VAL A 382 6.05 -15.88 -1.54
N GLN A 383 5.32 -15.16 -2.41
CA GLN A 383 5.77 -13.91 -3.01
C GLN A 383 5.95 -12.81 -1.96
N GLU A 384 4.96 -12.65 -1.09
CA GLU A 384 4.91 -11.60 -0.10
C GLU A 384 5.60 -11.94 1.21
N LYS A 385 5.96 -13.22 1.41
CA LYS A 385 6.47 -13.77 2.70
C LYS A 385 5.54 -13.47 3.88
N LEU A 386 4.23 -13.48 3.63
CA LEU A 386 3.15 -13.30 4.61
C LEU A 386 2.21 -14.49 4.54
N TYR A 387 1.97 -15.19 5.64
CA TYR A 387 1.14 -16.40 5.64
C TYR A 387 0.01 -16.40 6.69
N SER A 388 -0.30 -15.25 7.28
CA SER A 388 -1.44 -15.14 8.20
C SER A 388 -2.76 -15.53 7.54
N LYS A 389 -3.05 -15.00 6.34
CA LYS A 389 -4.25 -15.35 5.58
C LYS A 389 -4.32 -16.84 5.27
N LEU A 390 -3.18 -17.43 4.86
CA LEU A 390 -3.09 -18.87 4.57
C LEU A 390 -3.36 -19.74 5.81
N LYS A 391 -3.01 -19.25 7.00
CA LYS A 391 -3.24 -19.95 8.26
C LYS A 391 -4.63 -19.68 8.85
N GLN A 392 -5.18 -18.50 8.58
CA GLN A 392 -6.50 -18.07 9.08
C GLN A 392 -7.67 -18.67 8.28
N ILE A 393 -7.46 -18.99 6.99
CA ILE A 393 -8.44 -19.70 6.15
C ILE A 393 -8.11 -21.20 6.20
N GLY A 394 -9.02 -22.00 6.75
CA GLY A 394 -8.87 -23.45 6.78
C GLY A 394 -8.88 -24.07 5.38
N ARG A 395 -8.17 -25.20 5.18
CA ARG A 395 -8.07 -25.87 3.85
C ARG A 395 -9.44 -26.14 3.22
N GLU A 396 -10.45 -26.50 4.01
CA GLU A 396 -11.80 -26.84 3.56
C GLU A 396 -12.71 -25.61 3.35
N GLU A 397 -12.21 -24.41 3.62
CA GLU A 397 -12.98 -23.17 3.55
C GLU A 397 -12.86 -22.45 2.20
N TYR A 398 -11.99 -22.93 1.31
CA TYR A 398 -11.81 -22.37 -0.04
C TYR A 398 -12.94 -22.83 -0.98
N ASN A 399 -14.17 -22.38 -0.72
CA ASN A 399 -15.38 -22.86 -1.42
C ASN A 399 -16.27 -21.73 -1.96
N TRP A 400 -15.80 -20.48 -1.96
CA TRP A 400 -16.59 -19.34 -2.40
C TRP A 400 -16.68 -19.17 -3.91
N ILE A 401 -15.87 -19.89 -4.70
CA ILE A 401 -16.07 -20.06 -6.15
C ILE A 401 -16.70 -21.44 -6.36
N THR A 402 -17.96 -21.46 -6.81
CA THR A 402 -18.66 -22.71 -7.07
C THR A 402 -18.24 -23.34 -8.41
N PRO A 403 -18.52 -24.64 -8.65
CA PRO A 403 -18.31 -25.25 -9.96
C PRO A 403 -19.03 -24.51 -11.10
N GLU A 404 -20.27 -24.04 -10.87
CA GLU A 404 -21.05 -23.29 -11.85
C GLU A 404 -20.39 -21.94 -12.17
N MET A 405 -19.87 -21.24 -11.16
CA MET A 405 -19.10 -20.01 -11.36
C MET A 405 -17.82 -20.26 -12.15
N LYS A 406 -17.11 -21.36 -11.87
CA LYS A 406 -15.94 -21.81 -12.64
C LYS A 406 -16.30 -21.98 -14.12
N GLU A 407 -17.36 -22.73 -14.43
CA GLU A 407 -17.79 -22.96 -15.82
C GLU A 407 -18.16 -21.67 -16.53
N LYS A 408 -18.93 -20.79 -15.89
CA LYS A 408 -19.28 -19.46 -16.42
C LYS A 408 -18.03 -18.61 -16.65
N CYS A 409 -17.08 -18.62 -15.73
CA CYS A 409 -15.81 -17.90 -15.87
C CYS A 409 -15.02 -18.38 -17.10
N VAL A 410 -14.81 -19.68 -17.21
CA VAL A 410 -14.08 -20.29 -18.32
C VAL A 410 -14.78 -20.00 -19.66
N PHE A 411 -16.11 -20.11 -19.70
CA PHE A 411 -16.89 -19.82 -20.90
C PHE A 411 -16.72 -18.35 -21.31
N ARG A 412 -16.91 -17.41 -20.39
CA ARG A 412 -16.80 -15.96 -20.66
C ARG A 412 -15.38 -15.56 -21.08
N MET A 413 -14.36 -16.08 -20.42
CA MET A 413 -12.98 -15.83 -20.81
C MET A 413 -12.67 -16.42 -22.19
N ASN A 414 -13.13 -17.63 -22.48
CA ASN A 414 -12.91 -18.26 -23.78
C ASN A 414 -13.60 -17.50 -24.94
N GLU A 415 -14.77 -16.92 -24.69
CA GLU A 415 -15.49 -16.08 -25.64
C GLU A 415 -14.74 -14.78 -25.95
N HIS A 416 -14.16 -14.14 -24.94
CA HIS A 416 -13.59 -12.79 -25.05
C HIS A 416 -12.08 -12.74 -25.24
N LEU A 417 -11.32 -13.69 -24.69
CA LEU A 417 -9.87 -13.79 -24.86
C LEU A 417 -9.49 -14.58 -26.15
N GLY A 418 -10.45 -15.32 -26.72
CA GLY A 418 -10.25 -16.04 -27.97
C GLY A 418 -9.25 -17.18 -27.86
N HIS A 419 -8.62 -17.51 -29.00
CA HIS A 419 -7.70 -18.64 -29.11
C HIS A 419 -6.24 -18.29 -28.75
N GLU A 420 -5.97 -17.12 -28.20
CA GLU A 420 -4.63 -16.65 -27.92
C GLU A 420 -3.89 -17.52 -26.89
N PHE A 421 -4.64 -18.11 -25.96
CA PHE A 421 -4.12 -18.97 -24.91
C PHE A 421 -4.19 -20.46 -25.24
N HIS A 422 -4.73 -20.83 -26.39
CA HIS A 422 -4.67 -22.21 -26.87
C HIS A 422 -3.25 -22.55 -27.31
N ARG A 423 -2.73 -23.67 -26.81
CA ARG A 423 -1.36 -24.12 -27.06
C ARG A 423 -1.07 -24.22 -28.56
N LYS A 424 -0.12 -23.42 -29.03
CA LYS A 424 0.56 -23.60 -30.30
C LYS A 424 1.95 -24.14 -29.99
N ASP A 425 2.46 -25.04 -30.82
CA ASP A 425 3.72 -25.72 -30.60
C ASP A 425 4.84 -24.76 -30.12
N GLY A 426 5.28 -24.94 -28.89
CA GLY A 426 6.51 -24.39 -28.35
C GLY A 426 6.42 -23.12 -27.48
N ILE A 427 5.29 -22.39 -27.45
CA ILE A 427 5.15 -21.16 -26.64
C ILE A 427 3.96 -21.32 -25.69
N SER A 428 4.22 -21.21 -24.39
CA SER A 428 3.16 -21.22 -23.37
C SER A 428 2.85 -19.80 -22.94
N PRO A 429 1.58 -19.35 -22.96
CA PRO A 429 1.18 -18.09 -22.34
C PRO A 429 1.55 -18.11 -20.86
N GLU A 430 1.83 -16.93 -20.31
CA GLU A 430 2.22 -16.79 -18.92
C GLU A 430 1.15 -16.06 -18.13
N ILE A 431 0.86 -16.54 -16.93
CA ILE A 431 0.05 -15.82 -15.94
C ILE A 431 0.96 -15.15 -14.91
N GLU A 432 0.50 -14.09 -14.29
CA GLU A 432 1.27 -13.33 -13.29
C GLU A 432 2.68 -12.97 -13.78
N LYS A 433 2.79 -12.64 -15.09
CA LYS A 433 4.09 -12.36 -15.69
C LYS A 433 4.69 -11.08 -15.17
N LEU A 434 5.89 -11.20 -14.62
CA LEU A 434 6.71 -10.06 -14.26
C LEU A 434 7.17 -9.32 -15.52
N LEU A 435 6.70 -8.10 -15.72
CA LEU A 435 7.08 -7.22 -16.85
C LEU A 435 8.44 -6.57 -16.60
N ILE A 436 8.68 -6.15 -15.35
CA ILE A 436 9.94 -5.61 -14.88
C ILE A 436 10.02 -5.73 -13.36
N HIS A 437 11.21 -6.05 -12.85
CA HIS A 437 11.47 -6.11 -11.42
C HIS A 437 12.46 -5.00 -11.02
N TYR A 438 12.24 -4.34 -9.89
CA TYR A 438 13.06 -3.21 -9.43
C TYR A 438 14.57 -3.50 -9.33
N SER A 439 14.98 -4.77 -9.28
CA SER A 439 16.39 -5.20 -9.27
C SER A 439 16.98 -5.46 -10.68
N HIS A 440 16.21 -5.32 -11.76
CA HIS A 440 16.67 -5.49 -13.14
C HIS A 440 17.37 -4.22 -13.66
N GLU A 441 18.65 -4.03 -13.30
CA GLU A 441 19.38 -2.79 -13.61
C GLU A 441 19.47 -2.48 -15.11
N VAL A 442 19.66 -3.48 -15.97
CA VAL A 442 19.74 -3.27 -17.44
C VAL A 442 18.43 -2.70 -17.98
N GLU A 443 17.29 -3.30 -17.57
CA GLU A 443 15.96 -2.86 -17.98
C GLU A 443 15.65 -1.47 -17.42
N HIS A 444 16.03 -1.19 -16.17
CA HIS A 444 15.84 0.13 -15.58
C HIS A 444 16.68 1.22 -16.23
N ASN A 445 17.84 0.89 -16.79
CA ASN A 445 18.62 1.87 -17.57
C ASN A 445 17.90 2.29 -18.85
N LEU A 446 17.12 1.39 -19.48
CA LEU A 446 16.26 1.75 -20.62
C LEU A 446 15.14 2.70 -20.20
N ILE A 447 14.54 2.45 -19.04
CA ILE A 447 13.51 3.33 -18.46
C ILE A 447 14.10 4.68 -18.08
N ASP A 448 15.27 4.71 -17.40
CA ASP A 448 15.97 5.94 -17.08
C ASP A 448 16.26 6.75 -18.37
N ALA A 449 16.69 6.10 -19.44
CA ALA A 449 16.92 6.75 -20.74
C ALA A 449 15.62 7.31 -21.37
N ALA A 450 14.51 6.59 -21.28
CA ALA A 450 13.21 7.04 -21.77
C ALA A 450 12.67 8.25 -20.97
N LEU A 451 12.98 8.33 -19.68
CA LEU A 451 12.56 9.42 -18.80
C LEU A 451 13.55 10.59 -18.74
N TYR A 452 14.77 10.42 -19.25
CA TYR A 452 15.84 11.43 -19.23
C TYR A 452 15.41 12.81 -19.74
N PRO A 453 14.65 12.93 -20.85
CA PRO A 453 14.21 14.23 -21.36
C PRO A 453 13.38 15.04 -20.34
N VAL A 454 12.78 14.37 -19.36
CA VAL A 454 11.91 15.00 -18.36
C VAL A 454 12.62 15.15 -17.01
N PHE A 455 13.31 14.10 -16.54
CA PHE A 455 13.87 14.05 -15.19
C PHE A 455 15.40 14.19 -15.13
N SER A 456 16.08 14.30 -16.27
CA SER A 456 17.53 14.63 -16.39
C SER A 456 18.46 13.79 -15.51
N TYR A 457 18.14 12.53 -15.25
CA TYR A 457 18.83 11.63 -14.29
C TYR A 457 18.91 12.15 -12.84
N GLU A 458 18.17 13.20 -12.50
CA GLU A 458 18.10 13.70 -11.13
C GLU A 458 17.30 12.80 -10.21
N LYS A 459 16.40 12.00 -10.78
CA LYS A 459 15.56 11.01 -10.09
C LYS A 459 15.61 9.67 -10.82
N ARG A 460 15.63 8.57 -10.07
CA ARG A 460 15.57 7.22 -10.63
C ARG A 460 14.30 6.52 -10.20
N PHE A 461 13.68 5.81 -11.14
CA PHE A 461 12.46 5.06 -10.91
C PHE A 461 12.71 3.56 -11.12
N ARG A 462 12.51 2.78 -10.05
CA ARG A 462 12.67 1.33 -10.06
C ARG A 462 11.30 0.70 -10.06
N PHE A 463 10.83 0.37 -11.26
CA PHE A 463 9.53 -0.24 -11.46
C PHE A 463 9.53 -1.72 -11.04
N CYS A 464 8.37 -2.15 -10.52
CA CYS A 464 7.98 -3.54 -10.36
C CYS A 464 6.54 -3.66 -10.85
N ALA A 465 6.34 -4.37 -11.95
CA ALA A 465 5.04 -4.48 -12.60
C ALA A 465 4.79 -5.92 -13.04
N ARG A 466 3.55 -6.38 -12.89
CA ARG A 466 3.11 -7.72 -13.22
C ARG A 466 1.78 -7.66 -13.94
N ALA A 467 1.65 -8.38 -15.05
CA ALA A 467 0.41 -8.50 -15.81
C ALA A 467 -0.27 -9.85 -15.51
N ASP A 468 -1.60 -9.85 -15.45
CA ASP A 468 -2.38 -11.03 -15.06
C ASP A 468 -2.20 -12.18 -16.06
N MET A 469 -2.29 -11.89 -17.36
CA MET A 469 -2.07 -12.88 -18.42
C MET A 469 -1.31 -12.26 -19.61
N VAL A 470 -0.38 -13.01 -20.16
CA VAL A 470 0.43 -12.59 -21.31
C VAL A 470 0.45 -13.68 -22.36
N SER A 471 0.01 -13.33 -23.59
CA SER A 471 0.13 -14.16 -24.79
C SER A 471 1.23 -13.61 -25.70
N ASP A 472 1.48 -14.26 -26.83
CA ASP A 472 2.45 -13.80 -27.83
C ASP A 472 2.08 -12.44 -28.45
N THR A 473 0.80 -12.11 -28.45
CA THR A 473 0.24 -10.93 -29.13
C THR A 473 -0.31 -9.90 -28.17
N THR A 474 -0.71 -10.29 -26.97
CA THR A 474 -1.52 -9.45 -26.07
C THR A 474 -1.05 -9.50 -24.62
N LEU A 475 -1.10 -8.35 -23.95
CA LEU A 475 -1.05 -8.21 -22.50
C LEU A 475 -2.49 -8.01 -22.00
N TRP A 476 -2.90 -8.83 -21.04
CA TRP A 476 -4.24 -8.77 -20.45
C TRP A 476 -4.19 -8.36 -18.99
N GLU A 477 -5.01 -7.39 -18.64
CA GLU A 477 -5.37 -7.06 -17.27
C GLU A 477 -6.81 -7.52 -17.03
N LEU A 478 -7.00 -8.37 -16.03
CA LEU A 478 -8.30 -8.94 -15.68
C LEU A 478 -8.86 -8.25 -14.45
N LYS A 479 -10.13 -7.90 -14.50
CA LYS A 479 -10.85 -7.32 -13.36
C LYS A 479 -12.10 -8.13 -13.05
N CYS A 480 -12.47 -8.16 -11.76
CA CYS A 480 -13.72 -8.74 -11.29
C CYS A 480 -14.45 -7.69 -10.45
N THR A 481 -14.91 -6.61 -11.08
CA THR A 481 -15.47 -5.42 -10.43
C THR A 481 -16.78 -5.01 -11.08
N SER A 482 -17.51 -4.09 -10.45
CA SER A 482 -18.79 -3.58 -11.02
C SER A 482 -18.59 -2.79 -12.31
N LYS A 483 -17.40 -2.18 -12.51
CA LYS A 483 -17.04 -1.42 -13.72
C LYS A 483 -15.52 -1.29 -13.83
N ILE A 484 -15.04 -1.06 -15.05
CA ILE A 484 -13.66 -0.65 -15.29
C ILE A 484 -13.54 0.84 -14.92
N THR A 485 -12.64 1.16 -13.98
CA THR A 485 -12.43 2.53 -13.50
C THR A 485 -11.29 3.21 -14.25
N MET A 486 -11.11 4.50 -13.99
CA MET A 486 -9.97 5.26 -14.54
C MET A 486 -8.64 4.69 -14.03
N GLU A 487 -8.57 4.28 -12.77
CA GLU A 487 -7.36 3.67 -12.21
C GLU A 487 -6.99 2.38 -12.96
N HIS A 488 -7.96 1.55 -13.33
CA HIS A 488 -7.71 0.36 -14.14
C HIS A 488 -7.14 0.72 -15.52
N ARG A 489 -7.66 1.78 -16.17
CA ARG A 489 -7.12 2.26 -17.45
C ARG A 489 -5.70 2.79 -17.31
N MET A 490 -5.40 3.59 -16.28
CA MET A 490 -4.05 4.09 -16.00
C MET A 490 -3.06 2.94 -15.74
N GLN A 491 -3.47 1.89 -15.03
CA GLN A 491 -2.66 0.70 -14.80
C GLN A 491 -2.25 0.03 -16.13
N VAL A 492 -3.20 -0.14 -17.03
CA VAL A 492 -2.99 -0.72 -18.36
C VAL A 492 -2.06 0.16 -19.22
N VAL A 493 -2.18 1.49 -19.11
CA VAL A 493 -1.26 2.43 -19.79
C VAL A 493 0.18 2.25 -19.31
N ILE A 494 0.39 2.10 -18.00
CA ILE A 494 1.73 1.86 -17.43
C ILE A 494 2.32 0.54 -17.95
N TYR A 495 1.53 -0.52 -18.04
CA TYR A 495 1.98 -1.80 -18.61
C TYR A 495 2.37 -1.67 -20.09
N ALA A 496 1.54 -0.99 -20.87
CA ALA A 496 1.81 -0.75 -22.27
C ALA A 496 3.10 0.06 -22.48
N TRP A 497 3.27 1.12 -21.69
CA TRP A 497 4.48 1.95 -21.73
C TRP A 497 5.73 1.15 -21.37
N LEU A 498 5.72 0.41 -20.25
CA LEU A 498 6.83 -0.44 -19.84
C LEU A 498 7.18 -1.46 -20.93
N TRP A 499 6.16 -2.15 -21.48
CA TRP A 499 6.39 -3.14 -22.51
C TRP A 499 7.04 -2.53 -23.75
N ARG A 500 6.56 -1.38 -24.24
CA ARG A 500 7.10 -0.73 -25.43
C ARG A 500 8.52 -0.20 -25.24
N VAL A 501 8.85 0.31 -24.05
CA VAL A 501 10.22 0.76 -23.72
C VAL A 501 11.17 -0.43 -23.67
N LEU A 502 10.74 -1.56 -23.12
CA LEU A 502 11.60 -2.72 -22.92
C LEU A 502 11.66 -3.65 -24.15
N HIS A 503 10.60 -3.69 -24.97
CA HIS A 503 10.44 -4.59 -26.11
C HIS A 503 9.97 -3.84 -27.37
N PRO A 504 10.72 -2.83 -27.86
CA PRO A 504 10.30 -2.02 -28.99
C PRO A 504 10.10 -2.83 -30.28
N GLU A 505 10.85 -3.93 -30.44
CA GLU A 505 10.76 -4.81 -31.63
C GLU A 505 9.59 -5.81 -31.57
N SER A 506 8.90 -5.89 -30.41
CA SER A 506 7.81 -6.85 -30.20
C SER A 506 6.62 -6.18 -29.53
N PRO A 507 5.95 -5.24 -30.22
CA PRO A 507 4.79 -4.56 -29.67
C PRO A 507 3.65 -5.56 -29.43
N ARG A 508 2.93 -5.39 -28.31
CA ARG A 508 1.74 -6.20 -27.98
C ARG A 508 0.51 -5.31 -27.87
N ILE A 509 -0.62 -5.88 -28.21
CA ILE A 509 -1.92 -5.30 -27.90
C ILE A 509 -2.08 -5.33 -26.38
N VAL A 510 -2.66 -4.30 -25.80
CA VAL A 510 -2.93 -4.27 -24.35
C VAL A 510 -4.43 -4.09 -24.13
N GLN A 511 -5.01 -4.97 -23.32
CA GLN A 511 -6.45 -5.02 -23.10
C GLN A 511 -6.76 -5.14 -21.61
N VAL A 512 -7.89 -4.58 -21.20
CA VAL A 512 -8.49 -4.83 -19.89
C VAL A 512 -9.84 -5.50 -20.08
N PHE A 513 -10.07 -6.56 -19.34
CA PHE A 513 -11.30 -7.34 -19.38
C PHE A 513 -11.90 -7.50 -17.99
N ASN A 514 -13.17 -7.15 -17.86
CA ASN A 514 -13.90 -7.32 -16.62
C ASN A 514 -14.72 -8.60 -16.63
N LEU A 515 -14.26 -9.61 -15.92
CA LEU A 515 -14.90 -10.91 -15.80
C LEU A 515 -16.37 -10.84 -15.34
N ARG A 516 -16.67 -9.89 -14.42
CA ARG A 516 -18.02 -9.76 -13.85
C ARG A 516 -19.02 -9.23 -14.86
N THR A 517 -18.67 -8.22 -15.63
CA THR A 517 -19.57 -7.52 -16.55
C THR A 517 -19.40 -7.91 -18.01
N GLY A 518 -18.32 -8.62 -18.36
CA GLY A 518 -17.94 -8.90 -19.75
C GLY A 518 -17.36 -7.68 -20.47
N GLU A 519 -17.26 -6.53 -19.81
CA GLU A 519 -16.70 -5.30 -20.38
C GLU A 519 -15.27 -5.50 -20.86
N LYS A 520 -14.99 -5.11 -22.11
CA LYS A 520 -13.65 -5.23 -22.69
C LYS A 520 -13.23 -3.93 -23.37
N LEU A 521 -12.08 -3.41 -22.95
CA LEU A 521 -11.46 -2.24 -23.52
C LEU A 521 -10.10 -2.61 -24.14
N ARG A 522 -9.84 -2.12 -25.34
CA ARG A 522 -8.54 -2.21 -26.01
C ARG A 522 -7.82 -0.87 -25.96
N LEU A 523 -6.56 -0.89 -25.61
CA LEU A 523 -5.71 0.30 -25.68
C LEU A 523 -5.21 0.51 -27.10
N ASP A 524 -5.49 1.69 -27.65
CA ASP A 524 -5.05 2.16 -28.97
C ASP A 524 -4.37 3.52 -28.81
N ALA A 525 -3.08 3.49 -28.49
CA ALA A 525 -2.32 4.67 -28.10
C ALA A 525 -1.00 4.78 -28.85
N ALA A 526 -0.60 6.00 -29.22
CA ALA A 526 0.77 6.29 -29.63
C ALA A 526 1.72 6.30 -28.42
N ASP A 527 3.02 6.06 -28.66
CA ASP A 527 4.04 6.06 -27.59
C ASP A 527 4.13 7.41 -26.87
N ALA A 528 3.84 8.51 -27.60
CA ALA A 528 3.79 9.85 -27.01
C ALA A 528 2.66 9.98 -25.97
N ASP A 529 1.46 9.46 -26.25
CA ASP A 529 0.32 9.49 -25.32
C ASP A 529 0.64 8.70 -24.05
N LEU A 530 1.21 7.50 -24.19
CA LEU A 530 1.60 6.66 -23.06
C LEU A 530 2.65 7.36 -22.19
N THR A 531 3.67 7.93 -22.83
CA THR A 531 4.75 8.65 -22.13
C THR A 531 4.21 9.88 -21.43
N GLN A 532 3.31 10.64 -22.04
CA GLN A 532 2.71 11.82 -21.43
C GLN A 532 1.95 11.44 -20.14
N ILE A 533 1.13 10.40 -20.19
CA ILE A 533 0.38 9.94 -19.00
C ILE A 533 1.34 9.47 -17.90
N VAL A 534 2.32 8.62 -18.22
CA VAL A 534 3.26 8.09 -17.21
C VAL A 534 4.09 9.23 -16.60
N VAL A 535 4.53 10.18 -17.41
CA VAL A 535 5.28 11.36 -16.92
C VAL A 535 4.40 12.22 -16.02
N ALA A 536 3.14 12.49 -16.40
CA ALA A 536 2.20 13.25 -15.58
C ALA A 536 1.98 12.58 -14.21
N LEU A 537 1.79 11.26 -14.19
CA LEU A 537 1.64 10.48 -12.96
C LEU A 537 2.90 10.52 -12.08
N LEU A 538 4.10 10.36 -12.68
CA LEU A 538 5.37 10.43 -11.96
C LEU A 538 5.62 11.83 -11.38
N ARG A 539 5.31 12.89 -12.13
CA ARG A 539 5.40 14.28 -11.65
C ARG A 539 4.46 14.50 -10.47
N GLY A 540 3.18 14.20 -10.65
CA GLY A 540 2.17 14.37 -9.60
C GLY A 540 2.48 13.61 -8.31
N LYS A 541 3.25 12.51 -8.40
CA LYS A 541 3.61 11.67 -7.24
C LYS A 541 4.93 12.04 -6.59
N TYR A 542 5.93 12.45 -7.38
CA TYR A 542 7.33 12.53 -6.94
C TYR A 542 7.98 13.89 -7.20
N GLU A 543 7.33 14.82 -7.86
CA GLU A 543 7.75 16.23 -7.87
C GLU A 543 7.24 16.93 -6.61
N GLU A 544 8.03 17.86 -6.12
CA GLU A 544 7.62 18.69 -5.01
C GLU A 544 6.51 19.63 -5.49
N PRO A 545 5.37 19.69 -4.80
CA PRO A 545 4.37 20.68 -5.11
C PRO A 545 4.99 22.08 -4.97
N VAL A 546 4.72 22.95 -5.91
CA VAL A 546 5.09 24.37 -5.79
C VAL A 546 4.39 24.91 -4.55
N VAL A 547 5.16 25.27 -3.54
CA VAL A 547 4.61 25.91 -2.34
C VAL A 547 4.31 27.34 -2.71
N LEU A 548 3.05 27.64 -3.00
CA LEU A 548 2.56 29.00 -3.19
C LEU A 548 2.69 29.75 -1.87
N ASP A 549 3.07 31.00 -1.92
CA ASP A 549 2.89 31.88 -0.77
C ASP A 549 1.39 32.14 -0.50
N ASP A 550 1.08 32.83 0.59
CA ASP A 550 -0.31 33.00 1.00
C ASP A 550 -1.10 33.89 0.02
N ASP A 551 -0.46 34.88 -0.58
CA ASP A 551 -1.09 35.80 -1.52
C ASP A 551 -1.35 35.11 -2.86
N ASP A 552 -0.37 34.39 -3.41
CA ASP A 552 -0.51 33.59 -4.62
C ASP A 552 -1.56 32.48 -4.46
N PHE A 553 -1.63 31.87 -3.26
CA PHE A 553 -2.65 30.86 -2.95
C PHE A 553 -4.08 31.44 -3.00
N VAL A 554 -4.28 32.61 -2.39
CA VAL A 554 -5.60 33.28 -2.40
C VAL A 554 -5.98 33.73 -3.81
N GLU A 555 -5.02 34.25 -4.59
CA GLU A 555 -5.25 34.67 -5.96
C GLU A 555 -5.68 33.49 -6.84
N GLN A 556 -4.94 32.39 -6.80
CA GLN A 556 -5.26 31.17 -7.57
C GLN A 556 -6.63 30.60 -7.18
N CYS A 557 -6.95 30.55 -5.88
CA CYS A 557 -8.27 30.09 -5.42
C CYS A 557 -9.40 31.03 -5.92
N SER A 558 -9.17 32.33 -5.94
CA SER A 558 -10.14 33.31 -6.43
C SER A 558 -10.41 33.18 -7.93
N GLU A 559 -9.39 32.88 -8.71
CA GLU A 559 -9.53 32.62 -10.15
C GLU A 559 -10.37 31.37 -10.41
N ILE A 560 -10.10 30.27 -9.70
CA ILE A 560 -10.84 29.01 -9.82
C ILE A 560 -12.31 29.23 -9.44
N VAL A 561 -12.58 29.90 -8.32
CA VAL A 561 -13.94 30.21 -7.87
C VAL A 561 -14.67 31.05 -8.89
N THR A 562 -14.03 32.07 -9.44
CA THR A 562 -14.61 32.94 -10.45
C THR A 562 -14.92 32.22 -11.77
N ALA A 563 -14.09 31.26 -12.14
CA ALA A 563 -14.27 30.47 -13.37
C ALA A 563 -15.41 29.44 -13.29
N HIS A 564 -15.66 28.88 -12.08
CA HIS A 564 -16.58 27.75 -11.90
C HIS A 564 -17.94 28.12 -11.26
N ILE A 565 -18.09 29.34 -10.71
CA ILE A 565 -19.41 29.79 -10.23
C ILE A 565 -20.19 30.31 -11.44
N PRO A 566 -21.34 29.69 -11.79
CA PRO A 566 -22.21 30.25 -12.81
C PRO A 566 -22.60 31.66 -12.40
N ARG A 567 -22.39 32.64 -13.26
CA ARG A 567 -23.02 33.97 -13.08
C ARG A 567 -24.52 33.74 -13.10
N LEU A 568 -25.12 33.65 -11.89
CA LEU A 568 -26.56 33.64 -11.71
C LEU A 568 -27.14 34.98 -12.14
#